data_ece23049415ea3535a682438cf050a0c
#
_entry.id   ece23049415ea3535a682438cf050a0c
#
_cell.length_a   1.000
_cell.length_b   1.000
_cell.length_c   1.000
_cell.angle_alpha   90.00
_cell.angle_beta   90.00
_cell.angle_gamma   90.00
#
_symmetry.space_group_name_H-M   'P 1'
#
loop_
_entity.id
_entity.type
_entity.pdbx_description
1 polymer ?
#
loop_
_entity_poly.entity_id
_entity_poly.type
_entity_poly.pdbx_seq_one_letter_code
_entity_poly.pdbx_strand_id
1 'polypeptide(L)'
;WLVCEDQSLFFSMYGDSSANTPNINQLAKDGIVYQNCYTPSPVCAPSRSSLITGMYPTTLGTQHMRAYKKSEDRNTINSHNSLPYYSAKPKKPVRFFTEDLRAKGYYCSNNSKEDYNMITSPLAWDESSEEAHWRNRENNQPFFSVFNFNVTHESNIWKNETTYSAKKLDNVQIPPFFPDNSKIKSDFITNYKNIEKLDEQIGVIINQLKEDDLYDNTIIFFFSDHGGPFPRYKRSIYETGLRVPMIAKWINDTKRGNNYQLVSFVDFAPTVLDAANLKREFPFEGVSFFKKNNRSYVYAASDRFDEATDIRRSITDGKFKLIYNGDTSSPVYKSVRYSKQMQTMQVLDSLEKNSELNNFFSNWFSKRKNRFELYEVSKDYYELNNLVSNTKYSQIYESLKHQ
;
A
#
# COMPACT_ATOMS: atom_id res chain seq x y z
N TRP A 1 -5.98 2.16 13.91
CA TRP A 1 -5.14 1.98 12.73
C TRP A 1 -4.21 3.19 12.55
N LEU A 2 -2.92 2.93 12.37
CA LEU A 2 -1.86 3.90 12.05
C LEU A 2 -1.44 3.63 10.59
N VAL A 3 -1.94 4.43 9.65
CA VAL A 3 -1.81 4.17 8.22
C VAL A 3 -0.84 5.17 7.61
N CYS A 4 0.34 4.71 7.19
CA CYS A 4 1.25 5.53 6.40
C CYS A 4 0.94 5.41 4.90
N GLU A 5 1.39 6.38 4.13
CA GLU A 5 1.25 6.38 2.67
C GLU A 5 2.55 5.95 1.99
N ASP A 6 2.39 5.27 0.85
CA ASP A 6 3.47 5.01 -0.11
C ASP A 6 4.70 4.35 0.52
N GLN A 7 4.56 3.31 1.38
CA GLN A 7 5.71 2.64 1.95
C GLN A 7 5.73 1.14 1.68
N SER A 8 6.88 0.67 1.20
CA SER A 8 7.24 -0.74 1.12
C SER A 8 8.02 -1.15 2.39
N LEU A 9 8.80 -2.21 2.33
CA LEU A 9 9.50 -2.79 3.48
C LEU A 9 10.74 -1.98 3.90
N PHE A 10 10.68 -0.65 3.91
CA PHE A 10 11.77 0.28 4.26
C PHE A 10 11.93 0.47 5.78
N PHE A 11 11.79 -0.60 6.55
CA PHE A 11 11.84 -0.58 8.02
C PHE A 11 12.76 -1.68 8.55
N SER A 12 13.37 -1.45 9.72
CA SER A 12 14.36 -2.36 10.31
C SER A 12 13.83 -3.77 10.60
N MET A 13 12.52 -3.93 10.91
CA MET A 13 11.90 -5.23 11.11
C MET A 13 11.79 -6.05 9.81
N TYR A 14 12.09 -5.46 8.65
CA TYR A 14 12.20 -6.13 7.35
C TYR A 14 13.63 -6.13 6.81
N GLY A 15 14.60 -5.67 7.60
CA GLY A 15 16.04 -5.70 7.26
C GLY A 15 16.57 -4.38 6.69
N ASP A 16 15.77 -3.33 6.56
CA ASP A 16 16.22 -2.00 6.13
C ASP A 16 16.38 -1.05 7.33
N SER A 17 17.61 -0.79 7.73
CA SER A 17 17.96 0.09 8.85
C SER A 17 18.29 1.53 8.44
N SER A 18 17.95 1.95 7.23
CA SER A 18 18.31 3.27 6.69
C SER A 18 17.58 4.43 7.37
N ALA A 19 16.37 4.20 7.88
CA ALA A 19 15.63 5.16 8.69
C ALA A 19 15.67 4.77 10.19
N ASN A 20 15.82 5.77 11.06
CA ASN A 20 15.74 5.58 12.51
C ASN A 20 14.28 5.69 12.97
N THR A 21 13.68 4.55 13.38
CA THR A 21 12.25 4.46 13.71
C THR A 21 12.02 3.82 15.08
N PRO A 22 12.42 4.47 16.19
CA PRO A 22 12.37 3.87 17.53
C PRO A 22 10.94 3.54 18.01
N ASN A 23 9.93 4.36 17.68
CA ASN A 23 8.55 4.16 18.09
C ASN A 23 7.91 2.98 17.34
N ILE A 24 8.09 2.92 16.01
CA ILE A 24 7.62 1.79 15.17
C ILE A 24 8.35 0.50 15.57
N ASN A 25 9.66 0.57 15.85
CA ASN A 25 10.44 -0.57 16.31
C ASN A 25 9.97 -1.08 17.69
N GLN A 26 9.56 -0.18 18.58
CA GLN A 26 8.97 -0.58 19.85
C GLN A 26 7.61 -1.25 19.64
N LEU A 27 6.74 -0.69 18.79
CA LEU A 27 5.46 -1.32 18.44
C LEU A 27 5.67 -2.72 17.82
N ALA A 28 6.71 -2.91 17.01
CA ALA A 28 7.07 -4.22 16.45
C ALA A 28 7.48 -5.23 17.52
N LYS A 29 8.16 -4.78 18.60
CA LYS A 29 8.50 -5.63 19.76
C LYS A 29 7.26 -5.97 20.60
N ASP A 30 6.31 -5.05 20.69
CA ASP A 30 5.06 -5.23 21.45
C ASP A 30 4.00 -6.03 20.66
N GLY A 31 4.21 -6.28 19.38
CA GLY A 31 3.26 -6.91 18.49
C GLY A 31 3.82 -8.04 17.62
N ILE A 32 3.08 -8.38 16.59
CA ILE A 32 3.42 -9.36 15.55
C ILE A 32 3.74 -8.61 14.26
N VAL A 33 4.88 -8.89 13.65
CA VAL A 33 5.27 -8.38 12.33
C VAL A 33 4.82 -9.35 11.25
N TYR A 34 3.90 -8.94 10.40
CA TYR A 34 3.42 -9.75 9.28
C TYR A 34 4.37 -9.59 8.09
N GLN A 35 4.99 -10.71 7.70
CA GLN A 35 5.97 -10.72 6.62
C GLN A 35 5.32 -10.74 5.22
N ASN A 36 4.07 -11.18 5.12
CA ASN A 36 3.35 -11.38 3.86
C ASN A 36 2.00 -10.66 3.86
N CYS A 37 2.00 -9.33 4.08
CA CYS A 37 0.82 -8.49 3.97
C CYS A 37 0.79 -7.79 2.60
N TYR A 38 -0.36 -7.86 1.90
CA TYR A 38 -0.49 -7.37 0.53
C TYR A 38 -1.72 -6.48 0.36
N THR A 39 -1.54 -5.41 -0.41
CA THR A 39 -2.67 -4.67 -0.98
C THR A 39 -3.17 -5.36 -2.25
N PRO A 40 -4.47 -5.33 -2.55
CA PRO A 40 -5.00 -5.86 -3.81
C PRO A 40 -4.82 -4.91 -5.01
N SER A 41 -4.26 -3.71 -4.78
CA SER A 41 -3.96 -2.73 -5.83
C SER A 41 -2.83 -1.80 -5.41
N PRO A 42 -1.83 -1.52 -6.27
CA PRO A 42 -0.64 -0.75 -5.91
C PRO A 42 -0.86 0.77 -5.98
N VAL A 43 -2.01 1.26 -5.54
CA VAL A 43 -2.33 2.70 -5.53
C VAL A 43 -3.44 3.02 -4.53
N CYS A 44 -3.46 4.25 -3.99
CA CYS A 44 -4.25 4.67 -2.82
C CYS A 44 -5.75 4.29 -2.91
N ALA A 45 -6.52 4.88 -3.82
CA ALA A 45 -7.97 4.79 -3.79
C ALA A 45 -8.52 3.37 -3.99
N PRO A 46 -8.03 2.56 -4.96
CA PRO A 46 -8.39 1.15 -5.06
C PRO A 46 -8.02 0.33 -3.82
N SER A 47 -6.83 0.58 -3.25
CA SER A 47 -6.37 -0.11 -2.04
C SER A 47 -7.27 0.20 -0.84
N ARG A 48 -7.53 1.50 -0.59
CA ARG A 48 -8.34 1.97 0.54
C ARG A 48 -9.80 1.54 0.44
N SER A 49 -10.36 1.41 -0.77
CA SER A 49 -11.70 0.84 -0.96
C SER A 49 -11.79 -0.60 -0.44
N SER A 50 -10.74 -1.39 -0.60
CA SER A 50 -10.69 -2.76 -0.07
C SER A 50 -10.58 -2.81 1.44
N LEU A 51 -9.79 -1.91 2.04
CA LEU A 51 -9.66 -1.81 3.51
C LEU A 51 -11.00 -1.57 4.19
N ILE A 52 -11.79 -0.61 3.67
CA ILE A 52 -13.05 -0.20 4.32
C ILE A 52 -14.21 -1.16 4.04
N THR A 53 -14.16 -1.94 2.96
CA THR A 53 -15.26 -2.82 2.53
C THR A 53 -15.01 -4.31 2.71
N GLY A 54 -13.75 -4.74 2.84
CA GLY A 54 -13.38 -6.15 2.81
C GLY A 54 -13.63 -6.85 1.47
N MET A 55 -13.66 -6.08 0.36
CA MET A 55 -13.93 -6.57 -1.00
C MET A 55 -12.83 -6.15 -1.97
N TYR A 56 -12.63 -6.95 -3.03
CA TYR A 56 -11.65 -6.59 -4.07
C TYR A 56 -12.10 -5.37 -4.88
N PRO A 57 -11.15 -4.51 -5.31
CA PRO A 57 -11.48 -3.31 -6.10
C PRO A 57 -12.17 -3.67 -7.43
N THR A 58 -11.85 -4.84 -7.99
CA THR A 58 -12.46 -5.35 -9.23
C THR A 58 -13.92 -5.76 -9.04
N THR A 59 -14.30 -6.24 -7.88
CA THR A 59 -15.69 -6.54 -7.52
C THR A 59 -16.49 -5.26 -7.29
N LEU A 60 -15.88 -4.27 -6.64
CA LEU A 60 -16.50 -2.99 -6.34
C LEU A 60 -16.63 -2.08 -7.57
N GLY A 61 -15.81 -2.30 -8.60
CA GLY A 61 -15.62 -1.34 -9.69
C GLY A 61 -14.69 -0.18 -9.33
N THR A 62 -13.93 -0.26 -8.23
CA THR A 62 -13.02 0.78 -7.75
C THR A 62 -11.57 0.60 -8.20
N GLN A 63 -11.29 -0.35 -9.12
CA GLN A 63 -9.95 -0.73 -9.57
C GLN A 63 -9.19 0.35 -10.36
N HIS A 64 -9.86 1.42 -10.77
CA HIS A 64 -9.22 2.51 -11.49
C HIS A 64 -8.86 3.63 -10.51
N MET A 65 -7.61 4.12 -10.58
CA MET A 65 -7.32 5.40 -9.92
C MET A 65 -8.11 6.50 -10.64
N ARG A 66 -8.82 7.37 -9.90
CA ARG A 66 -9.61 8.42 -10.49
C ARG A 66 -8.77 9.32 -11.40
N ALA A 67 -9.32 9.60 -12.58
CA ALA A 67 -8.84 10.73 -13.35
C ALA A 67 -9.20 11.99 -12.56
N TYR A 68 -8.21 12.77 -12.24
CA TYR A 68 -8.39 13.93 -11.39
C TYR A 68 -9.09 15.04 -12.17
N LYS A 69 -10.40 15.20 -11.97
CA LYS A 69 -11.06 16.44 -12.32
C LYS A 69 -11.00 17.36 -11.12
N LYS A 70 -10.23 18.41 -11.23
CA LYS A 70 -10.14 19.43 -10.20
C LYS A 70 -11.46 20.18 -10.02
N SER A 71 -11.71 20.68 -8.81
CA SER A 71 -12.58 21.82 -8.56
C SER A 71 -12.27 22.95 -9.54
N GLU A 72 -13.18 23.87 -9.73
CA GLU A 72 -13.10 24.92 -10.79
C GLU A 72 -11.77 25.65 -10.86
N ASP A 73 -11.11 25.92 -9.72
CA ASP A 73 -9.79 26.52 -9.65
C ASP A 73 -8.64 25.61 -10.09
N ARG A 74 -8.93 24.39 -10.35
CA ARG A 74 -7.96 23.37 -10.69
C ARG A 74 -8.02 22.96 -12.15
N ASN A 75 -8.84 23.61 -12.96
CA ASN A 75 -9.04 23.27 -14.37
C ASN A 75 -7.80 23.58 -15.25
N THR A 76 -6.90 24.40 -14.78
CA THR A 76 -5.76 24.87 -15.55
C THR A 76 -4.59 23.87 -15.67
N ILE A 77 -4.60 22.78 -14.88
CA ILE A 77 -3.42 21.88 -14.81
C ILE A 77 -3.64 20.57 -15.52
N ASN A 78 -4.86 20.23 -15.94
CA ASN A 78 -5.14 18.92 -16.47
C ASN A 78 -5.37 18.91 -17.97
N SER A 79 -4.36 18.51 -18.64
CA SER A 79 -4.45 17.90 -19.96
C SER A 79 -5.27 16.59 -19.98
N HIS A 80 -5.79 16.14 -18.85
CA HIS A 80 -6.77 15.06 -18.72
C HIS A 80 -8.23 15.56 -18.74
N ASN A 81 -8.45 16.76 -19.22
CA ASN A 81 -9.78 17.33 -19.37
C ASN A 81 -10.75 16.46 -20.23
N SER A 82 -10.22 15.50 -20.96
CA SER A 82 -11.01 14.53 -21.73
C SER A 82 -11.47 13.32 -20.90
N LEU A 83 -10.88 13.07 -19.71
CA LEU A 83 -11.25 11.94 -18.87
C LEU A 83 -12.27 12.37 -17.82
N PRO A 84 -13.45 11.71 -17.74
CA PRO A 84 -14.42 12.01 -16.71
C PRO A 84 -13.87 11.70 -15.33
N TYR A 85 -14.31 12.47 -14.32
CA TYR A 85 -14.08 12.11 -12.92
C TYR A 85 -14.62 10.71 -12.66
N TYR A 86 -13.77 9.84 -12.14
CA TYR A 86 -14.16 8.49 -11.83
C TYR A 86 -14.53 8.35 -10.35
N SER A 87 -15.79 8.03 -10.12
CA SER A 87 -16.31 7.55 -8.84
C SER A 87 -17.08 6.27 -9.10
N ALA A 88 -16.66 5.18 -8.49
CA ALA A 88 -17.31 3.89 -8.70
C ALA A 88 -18.76 3.91 -8.19
N LYS A 89 -19.63 3.23 -8.91
CA LYS A 89 -20.99 2.90 -8.49
C LYS A 89 -21.08 1.38 -8.43
N PRO A 90 -20.84 0.78 -7.25
CA PRO A 90 -20.92 -0.67 -7.10
C PRO A 90 -22.27 -1.21 -7.57
N LYS A 91 -22.29 -2.32 -8.30
CA LYS A 91 -23.52 -2.93 -8.83
C LYS A 91 -24.37 -3.60 -7.75
N LYS A 92 -23.75 -3.94 -6.61
CA LYS A 92 -24.41 -4.52 -5.43
C LYS A 92 -24.28 -3.54 -4.27
N PRO A 93 -25.18 -3.56 -3.30
CA PRO A 93 -25.02 -2.80 -2.07
C PRO A 93 -23.65 -3.10 -1.46
N VAL A 94 -22.95 -2.07 -1.03
CA VAL A 94 -21.66 -2.16 -0.35
C VAL A 94 -21.82 -1.54 1.02
N ARG A 95 -21.28 -2.19 2.03
CA ARG A 95 -21.27 -1.70 3.39
C ARG A 95 -19.84 -1.47 3.85
N PHE A 96 -19.60 -0.39 4.56
CA PHE A 96 -18.34 -0.11 5.21
C PHE A 96 -18.39 -0.82 6.57
N PHE A 97 -17.35 -1.57 6.93
CA PHE A 97 -17.37 -2.32 8.18
C PHE A 97 -17.53 -1.43 9.42
N THR A 98 -17.17 -0.15 9.33
CA THR A 98 -17.38 0.84 10.38
C THR A 98 -18.87 1.10 10.67
N GLU A 99 -19.74 0.92 9.68
CA GLU A 99 -21.20 0.99 9.90
C GLU A 99 -21.67 -0.12 10.88
N ASP A 100 -21.08 -1.31 10.79
CA ASP A 100 -21.39 -2.41 11.71
C ASP A 100 -20.86 -2.12 13.12
N LEU A 101 -19.66 -1.54 13.24
CA LEU A 101 -19.12 -1.09 14.53
C LEU A 101 -20.01 -0.02 15.16
N ARG A 102 -20.39 1.01 14.42
CA ARG A 102 -21.27 2.10 14.89
C ARG A 102 -22.64 1.58 15.31
N ALA A 103 -23.22 0.66 14.55
CA ALA A 103 -24.49 0.02 14.91
C ALA A 103 -24.42 -0.74 16.24
N LYS A 104 -23.21 -1.05 16.74
CA LYS A 104 -22.94 -1.70 18.03
C LYS A 104 -22.37 -0.75 19.08
N GLY A 105 -22.49 0.56 18.85
CA GLY A 105 -22.13 1.59 19.82
C GLY A 105 -20.68 2.03 19.82
N TYR A 106 -19.86 1.57 18.86
CA TYR A 106 -18.50 2.09 18.70
C TYR A 106 -18.53 3.53 18.16
N TYR A 107 -17.67 4.37 18.72
CA TYR A 107 -17.31 5.65 18.10
C TYR A 107 -16.25 5.40 17.02
N CYS A 108 -16.55 5.78 15.79
CA CYS A 108 -15.65 5.57 14.65
C CYS A 108 -15.12 6.92 14.14
N SER A 109 -13.81 7.15 14.21
CA SER A 109 -13.16 8.38 13.77
C SER A 109 -12.10 8.13 12.70
N ASN A 110 -12.00 9.05 11.72
CA ASN A 110 -11.03 9.01 10.64
C ASN A 110 -10.28 10.35 10.52
N ASN A 111 -9.01 10.36 10.80
CA ASN A 111 -8.13 11.51 10.70
C ASN A 111 -7.14 11.31 9.54
N SER A 112 -7.32 11.91 8.36
CA SER A 112 -8.51 12.57 7.80
C SER A 112 -8.76 12.11 6.37
N LYS A 113 -8.05 11.04 5.91
CA LYS A 113 -8.07 10.57 4.53
C LYS A 113 -9.02 9.40 4.34
N GLU A 114 -10.03 9.57 3.50
CA GLU A 114 -10.96 8.51 3.08
C GLU A 114 -10.46 7.84 1.79
N ASP A 115 -10.54 8.54 0.69
CA ASP A 115 -10.00 8.13 -0.61
C ASP A 115 -10.46 6.74 -1.08
N TYR A 116 -11.78 6.47 -0.98
CA TYR A 116 -12.33 5.13 -1.27
C TYR A 116 -12.73 4.91 -2.72
N ASN A 117 -12.51 5.89 -3.61
CA ASN A 117 -12.84 5.81 -5.04
C ASN A 117 -14.34 5.62 -5.33
N MET A 118 -15.18 5.80 -4.34
CA MET A 118 -16.64 5.77 -4.36
C MET A 118 -17.17 6.77 -3.32
N ILE A 119 -18.48 7.05 -3.39
CA ILE A 119 -19.14 7.90 -2.39
C ILE A 119 -19.07 7.20 -1.03
N THR A 120 -18.56 7.92 -0.04
CA THR A 120 -18.52 7.44 1.34
C THR A 120 -19.94 7.38 1.90
N SER A 121 -20.26 6.28 2.57
CA SER A 121 -21.51 6.17 3.31
C SER A 121 -21.58 7.23 4.42
N PRO A 122 -22.70 7.97 4.56
CA PRO A 122 -22.87 8.93 5.65
C PRO A 122 -22.91 8.24 7.03
N LEU A 123 -23.03 6.93 7.06
CA LEU A 123 -23.02 6.11 8.28
C LEU A 123 -21.63 5.54 8.62
N ALA A 124 -20.62 5.78 7.78
CA ALA A 124 -19.29 5.18 7.95
C ALA A 124 -18.55 5.72 9.18
N TRP A 125 -18.65 7.00 9.46
CA TRP A 125 -17.88 7.68 10.49
C TRP A 125 -18.77 8.53 11.39
N ASP A 126 -18.44 8.64 12.67
CA ASP A 126 -18.98 9.65 13.57
C ASP A 126 -18.27 10.98 13.31
N GLU A 127 -16.96 10.90 13.01
CA GLU A 127 -16.15 12.06 12.67
C GLU A 127 -15.10 11.67 11.61
N SER A 128 -14.96 12.49 10.56
CA SER A 128 -13.93 12.33 9.53
C SER A 128 -13.36 13.71 9.21
N SER A 129 -12.30 14.10 9.90
CA SER A 129 -11.65 15.41 9.85
C SER A 129 -10.21 15.33 10.34
N GLU A 130 -9.46 16.43 10.27
CA GLU A 130 -8.11 16.53 10.83
C GLU A 130 -8.11 16.55 12.37
N GLU A 131 -9.25 16.88 12.98
CA GLU A 131 -9.48 16.89 14.43
C GLU A 131 -10.07 15.57 14.95
N ALA A 132 -10.44 14.65 14.04
CA ALA A 132 -11.06 13.37 14.40
C ALA A 132 -10.15 12.54 15.30
N HIS A 133 -10.65 12.18 16.49
CA HIS A 133 -9.85 11.54 17.52
C HIS A 133 -10.72 10.69 18.45
N TRP A 134 -10.19 9.60 19.04
CA TRP A 134 -10.94 8.79 20.02
C TRP A 134 -11.31 9.56 21.29
N ARG A 135 -10.60 10.66 21.60
CA ARG A 135 -10.89 11.52 22.75
C ARG A 135 -12.21 12.30 22.62
N ASN A 136 -12.77 12.38 21.38
CA ASN A 136 -14.04 13.04 21.12
C ASN A 136 -15.27 12.15 21.40
N ARG A 137 -15.03 10.85 21.74
CA ARG A 137 -16.10 9.91 22.10
C ARG A 137 -16.73 10.19 23.46
N GLU A 138 -17.90 9.59 23.71
CA GLU A 138 -18.47 9.57 25.05
C GLU A 138 -17.63 8.76 26.04
N ASN A 139 -17.80 9.02 27.33
CA ASN A 139 -17.06 8.31 28.37
C ASN A 139 -17.31 6.80 28.29
N ASN A 140 -16.22 6.02 28.34
CA ASN A 140 -16.22 4.56 28.26
C ASN A 140 -16.80 3.98 26.96
N GLN A 141 -17.09 4.79 25.93
CA GLN A 141 -17.53 4.30 24.64
C GLN A 141 -16.38 3.55 23.94
N PRO A 142 -16.61 2.33 23.43
CA PRO A 142 -15.60 1.66 22.63
C PRO A 142 -15.34 2.46 21.34
N PHE A 143 -14.14 2.40 20.80
CA PHE A 143 -13.80 3.18 19.61
C PHE A 143 -13.04 2.37 18.56
N PHE A 144 -13.16 2.86 17.33
CA PHE A 144 -12.30 2.53 16.20
C PHE A 144 -11.79 3.83 15.58
N SER A 145 -10.48 4.04 15.61
CA SER A 145 -9.87 5.27 15.09
C SER A 145 -8.82 4.98 14.04
N VAL A 146 -8.83 5.75 12.96
CA VAL A 146 -7.84 5.70 11.88
C VAL A 146 -7.07 7.01 11.86
N PHE A 147 -5.73 6.93 11.90
CA PHE A 147 -4.82 8.04 11.69
C PHE A 147 -4.05 7.81 10.39
N ASN A 148 -4.17 8.74 9.45
CA ASN A 148 -3.53 8.69 8.14
C ASN A 148 -2.37 9.68 8.09
N PHE A 149 -1.17 9.17 7.85
CA PHE A 149 0.06 9.97 7.85
C PHE A 149 0.51 10.25 6.42
N ASN A 150 0.27 11.50 5.96
CA ASN A 150 0.62 11.94 4.60
C ASN A 150 2.10 12.28 4.41
N VAL A 151 2.90 12.29 5.47
CA VAL A 151 4.30 12.71 5.45
C VAL A 151 5.16 11.88 4.48
N THR A 152 4.80 10.61 4.28
CA THR A 152 5.51 9.66 3.41
C THR A 152 4.96 9.58 1.99
N HIS A 153 3.90 10.34 1.64
CA HIS A 153 3.34 10.38 0.29
C HIS A 153 4.39 10.79 -0.75
N GLU A 154 4.37 10.17 -1.94
CA GLU A 154 5.37 10.38 -3.01
C GLU A 154 5.68 11.86 -3.29
N SER A 155 4.67 12.75 -3.20
CA SER A 155 4.87 14.18 -3.45
C SER A 155 5.80 14.86 -2.46
N ASN A 156 6.01 14.31 -1.28
CA ASN A 156 6.91 14.88 -0.30
C ASN A 156 8.38 14.59 -0.60
N ILE A 157 8.68 13.77 -1.60
CA ILE A 157 10.03 13.59 -2.12
C ILE A 157 10.43 14.83 -2.91
N TRP A 158 9.63 15.28 -3.88
CA TRP A 158 9.98 16.43 -4.71
C TRP A 158 9.59 17.79 -4.12
N LYS A 159 8.61 17.86 -3.22
CA LYS A 159 8.25 19.10 -2.50
C LYS A 159 9.27 19.47 -1.44
N ASN A 160 9.94 18.47 -0.86
CA ASN A 160 10.93 18.61 0.19
C ASN A 160 12.35 18.33 -0.35
N GLU A 161 12.58 18.61 -1.63
CA GLU A 161 13.87 18.39 -2.27
C GLU A 161 14.99 19.08 -1.49
N THR A 162 16.02 18.31 -1.16
CA THR A 162 17.16 18.76 -0.35
C THR A 162 18.46 18.28 -0.97
N THR A 163 19.45 19.15 -1.00
CA THR A 163 20.81 18.75 -1.41
C THR A 163 21.51 18.04 -0.26
N TYR A 164 22.10 16.89 -0.53
CA TYR A 164 22.83 16.07 0.44
C TYR A 164 24.33 16.09 0.15
N SER A 165 25.14 15.97 1.21
CA SER A 165 26.60 15.85 1.07
C SER A 165 26.98 14.55 0.35
N ALA A 166 28.12 14.54 -0.36
CA ALA A 166 28.63 13.36 -1.04
C ALA A 166 28.72 12.16 -0.10
N LYS A 167 29.28 12.33 1.10
CA LYS A 167 29.35 11.27 2.13
C LYS A 167 27.99 10.64 2.45
N LYS A 168 26.90 11.43 2.48
CA LYS A 168 25.57 10.89 2.74
C LYS A 168 25.01 10.14 1.54
N LEU A 169 25.25 10.66 0.33
CA LEU A 169 24.87 9.99 -0.93
C LEU A 169 25.62 8.65 -1.11
N ASP A 170 26.89 8.59 -0.74
CA ASP A 170 27.70 7.37 -0.88
C ASP A 170 27.27 6.26 0.07
N ASN A 171 26.70 6.61 1.24
CA ASN A 171 26.30 5.65 2.26
C ASN A 171 24.87 5.14 2.11
N VAL A 172 24.03 5.75 1.28
CA VAL A 172 22.65 5.27 1.11
C VAL A 172 22.59 4.01 0.24
N GLN A 173 21.89 3.01 0.74
CA GLN A 173 21.60 1.80 -0.03
C GLN A 173 20.34 2.03 -0.85
N ILE A 174 20.42 1.77 -2.16
CA ILE A 174 19.28 1.79 -3.07
C ILE A 174 19.07 0.39 -3.67
N PRO A 175 17.87 0.02 -4.11
CA PRO A 175 17.65 -1.26 -4.77
C PRO A 175 18.61 -1.47 -5.96
N PRO A 176 19.13 -2.70 -6.13
CA PRO A 176 20.26 -2.97 -7.05
C PRO A 176 19.93 -2.73 -8.54
N PHE A 177 18.67 -2.59 -8.87
CA PHE A 177 18.25 -2.33 -10.25
C PHE A 177 18.27 -0.83 -10.60
N PHE A 178 18.30 0.09 -9.62
CA PHE A 178 18.44 1.51 -9.92
C PHE A 178 19.87 1.83 -10.37
N PRO A 179 20.03 2.74 -11.36
CA PRO A 179 21.33 3.29 -11.70
C PRO A 179 21.98 4.00 -10.49
N ASP A 180 23.27 3.86 -10.36
CA ASP A 180 24.04 4.63 -9.35
C ASP A 180 24.11 6.11 -9.78
N ASN A 181 23.20 6.92 -9.22
CA ASN A 181 23.02 8.32 -9.56
C ASN A 181 22.69 9.13 -8.31
N SER A 182 23.34 10.27 -8.14
CA SER A 182 23.19 11.14 -6.97
C SER A 182 21.76 11.66 -6.76
N LYS A 183 21.02 11.94 -7.84
CA LYS A 183 19.61 12.40 -7.76
C LYS A 183 18.70 11.27 -7.29
N ILE A 184 18.90 10.04 -7.78
CA ILE A 184 18.16 8.86 -7.31
C ILE A 184 18.44 8.63 -5.81
N LYS A 185 19.71 8.64 -5.42
CA LYS A 185 20.11 8.51 -4.01
C LYS A 185 19.51 9.61 -3.14
N SER A 186 19.43 10.85 -3.64
CA SER A 186 18.80 11.97 -2.94
C SER A 186 17.33 11.73 -2.66
N ASP A 187 16.57 11.21 -3.63
CA ASP A 187 15.15 10.87 -3.45
C ASP A 187 14.97 9.79 -2.37
N PHE A 188 15.84 8.76 -2.36
CA PHE A 188 15.81 7.71 -1.33
C PHE A 188 16.11 8.26 0.07
N ILE A 189 17.12 9.12 0.21
CA ILE A 189 17.45 9.77 1.49
C ILE A 189 16.26 10.61 1.98
N THR A 190 15.61 11.34 1.07
CA THR A 190 14.42 12.14 1.39
C THR A 190 13.28 11.25 1.87
N ASN A 191 13.06 10.09 1.24
CA ASN A 191 12.07 9.11 1.71
C ASN A 191 12.37 8.60 3.12
N TYR A 192 13.62 8.22 3.41
CA TYR A 192 14.01 7.78 4.76
C TYR A 192 13.81 8.86 5.82
N LYS A 193 14.10 10.13 5.50
CA LYS A 193 13.79 11.24 6.40
C LYS A 193 12.28 11.43 6.62
N ASN A 194 11.47 11.21 5.61
CA ASN A 194 10.02 11.25 5.75
C ASN A 194 9.52 10.09 6.63
N ILE A 195 10.16 8.91 6.57
CA ILE A 195 9.87 7.78 7.46
C ILE A 195 10.27 8.10 8.92
N GLU A 196 11.38 8.80 9.16
CA GLU A 196 11.76 9.27 10.51
C GLU A 196 10.71 10.22 11.09
N LYS A 197 10.20 11.18 10.28
CA LYS A 197 9.10 12.06 10.69
C LYS A 197 7.79 11.29 10.92
N LEU A 198 7.50 10.28 10.14
CA LEU A 198 6.38 9.38 10.35
C LEU A 198 6.49 8.70 11.73
N ASP A 199 7.68 8.21 12.09
CA ASP A 199 7.93 7.58 13.38
C ASP A 199 7.64 8.52 14.55
N GLU A 200 8.06 9.80 14.44
CA GLU A 200 7.77 10.84 15.43
C GLU A 200 6.26 11.05 15.59
N GLN A 201 5.51 11.15 14.46
CA GLN A 201 4.06 11.33 14.48
C GLN A 201 3.33 10.12 15.08
N ILE A 202 3.78 8.90 14.78
CA ILE A 202 3.25 7.67 15.38
C ILE A 202 3.54 7.63 16.88
N GLY A 203 4.74 8.07 17.28
CA GLY A 203 5.12 8.19 18.69
C GLY A 203 4.16 9.07 19.48
N VAL A 204 3.70 10.18 18.91
CA VAL A 204 2.69 11.06 19.54
C VAL A 204 1.39 10.30 19.81
N ILE A 205 0.84 9.58 18.81
CA ILE A 205 -0.40 8.82 18.97
C ILE A 205 -0.25 7.69 20.00
N ILE A 206 0.87 6.97 19.96
CA ILE A 206 1.15 5.91 20.96
C ILE A 206 1.24 6.48 22.38
N ASN A 207 1.89 7.63 22.55
CA ASN A 207 1.98 8.28 23.85
C ASN A 207 0.62 8.75 24.35
N GLN A 208 -0.22 9.32 23.50
CA GLN A 208 -1.60 9.68 23.86
C GLN A 208 -2.43 8.48 24.32
N LEU A 209 -2.27 7.30 23.66
CA LEU A 209 -2.92 6.06 24.13
C LEU A 209 -2.43 5.64 25.52
N LYS A 210 -1.16 5.85 25.83
CA LYS A 210 -0.58 5.56 27.16
C LYS A 210 -1.05 6.56 28.23
N GLU A 211 -1.10 7.86 27.90
CA GLU A 211 -1.62 8.92 28.77
C GLU A 211 -3.08 8.70 29.15
N ASP A 212 -3.87 8.13 28.22
CA ASP A 212 -5.28 7.82 28.42
C ASP A 212 -5.52 6.44 29.06
N ASP A 213 -4.46 5.70 29.47
CA ASP A 213 -4.51 4.34 29.99
C ASP A 213 -5.17 3.33 29.03
N LEU A 214 -5.10 3.59 27.72
CA LEU A 214 -5.75 2.79 26.68
C LEU A 214 -4.79 1.86 25.92
N TYR A 215 -3.47 2.07 26.00
CA TYR A 215 -2.50 1.36 25.15
C TYR A 215 -2.61 -0.15 25.28
N ASP A 216 -2.72 -0.68 26.49
CA ASP A 216 -2.77 -2.12 26.73
C ASP A 216 -4.11 -2.74 26.31
N ASN A 217 -5.19 -1.95 26.37
CA ASN A 217 -6.55 -2.35 25.99
C ASN A 217 -6.93 -1.92 24.56
N THR A 218 -5.96 -1.61 23.70
CA THR A 218 -6.20 -1.24 22.31
C THR A 218 -5.47 -2.18 21.37
N ILE A 219 -6.19 -2.71 20.36
CA ILE A 219 -5.60 -3.38 19.21
C ILE A 219 -5.04 -2.31 18.29
N ILE A 220 -3.74 -2.39 17.97
CA ILE A 220 -3.08 -1.39 17.13
C ILE A 220 -2.56 -2.06 15.87
N PHE A 221 -2.98 -1.58 14.70
CA PHE A 221 -2.39 -1.94 13.42
C PHE A 221 -1.58 -0.76 12.88
N PHE A 222 -0.33 -1.01 12.55
CA PHE A 222 0.49 -0.14 11.72
C PHE A 222 0.69 -0.79 10.35
N PHE A 223 0.41 -0.06 9.27
CA PHE A 223 0.60 -0.54 7.90
C PHE A 223 0.66 0.62 6.90
N SER A 224 1.17 0.35 5.68
CA SER A 224 1.07 1.28 4.56
C SER A 224 -0.15 0.97 3.70
N ASP A 225 -0.74 1.98 3.06
CA ASP A 225 -1.89 1.79 2.17
C ASP A 225 -1.53 1.04 0.86
N HIS A 226 -0.31 1.13 0.39
CA HIS A 226 0.29 0.34 -0.70
C HIS A 226 1.81 0.45 -0.66
N GLY A 227 2.51 -0.09 -1.65
CA GLY A 227 3.96 -0.07 -1.71
C GLY A 227 4.58 1.30 -1.98
N GLY A 228 5.90 1.37 -1.94
CA GLY A 228 6.72 2.59 -1.87
C GLY A 228 6.52 3.60 -3.00
N PRO A 229 7.09 4.81 -2.84
CA PRO A 229 6.77 5.96 -3.70
C PRO A 229 7.50 5.97 -5.05
N PHE A 230 8.47 5.09 -5.24
CA PHE A 230 9.40 5.13 -6.37
C PHE A 230 8.84 4.51 -7.66
N PRO A 231 9.50 4.74 -8.82
CA PRO A 231 9.28 3.97 -10.03
C PRO A 231 9.42 2.46 -9.76
N ARG A 232 8.56 1.65 -10.34
CA ARG A 232 8.42 0.21 -10.10
C ARG A 232 7.94 -0.18 -8.70
N TYR A 233 7.55 0.77 -7.89
CA TYR A 233 6.88 0.62 -6.59
C TYR A 233 5.40 1.00 -6.74
N LYS A 234 5.03 2.24 -6.43
CA LYS A 234 3.66 2.75 -6.65
C LYS A 234 3.20 2.54 -8.08
N ARG A 235 1.95 2.15 -8.27
CA ARG A 235 1.35 1.81 -9.58
C ARG A 235 1.89 0.53 -10.22
N SER A 236 2.77 -0.21 -9.55
CA SER A 236 3.36 -1.44 -10.07
C SER A 236 2.85 -2.69 -9.35
N ILE A 237 2.47 -3.72 -10.13
CA ILE A 237 1.92 -4.98 -9.58
C ILE A 237 3.00 -5.92 -9.02
N TYR A 238 4.23 -5.45 -8.89
CA TYR A 238 5.34 -6.17 -8.30
C TYR A 238 5.30 -6.16 -6.76
N GLU A 239 6.13 -6.98 -6.09
CA GLU A 239 6.23 -7.02 -4.62
C GLU A 239 6.43 -5.63 -4.04
N THR A 240 7.29 -4.83 -4.67
CA THR A 240 7.59 -3.45 -4.27
C THR A 240 6.37 -2.52 -4.26
N GLY A 241 5.35 -2.81 -5.04
CA GLY A 241 4.10 -2.04 -5.07
C GLY A 241 2.95 -2.66 -4.26
N LEU A 242 3.01 -3.96 -4.00
CA LEU A 242 1.91 -4.71 -3.38
C LEU A 242 2.19 -5.14 -1.96
N ARG A 243 3.42 -5.56 -1.62
CA ARG A 243 3.78 -6.02 -0.29
C ARG A 243 4.10 -4.84 0.61
N VAL A 244 3.37 -4.74 1.71
CA VAL A 244 3.41 -3.59 2.62
C VAL A 244 3.89 -3.99 4.01
N PRO A 245 4.51 -3.07 4.77
CA PRO A 245 4.79 -3.29 6.17
C PRO A 245 3.48 -3.44 6.95
N MET A 246 3.46 -4.34 7.93
CA MET A 246 2.33 -4.51 8.83
C MET A 246 2.78 -5.00 10.19
N ILE A 247 2.34 -4.30 11.23
CA ILE A 247 2.44 -4.71 12.63
C ILE A 247 1.04 -4.79 13.21
N ALA A 248 0.74 -5.84 13.97
CA ALA A 248 -0.47 -5.91 14.77
C ALA A 248 -0.12 -6.19 16.25
N LYS A 249 -0.45 -5.23 17.12
CA LYS A 249 -0.46 -5.43 18.57
C LYS A 249 -1.87 -5.87 18.97
N TRP A 250 -2.00 -7.07 19.48
CA TRP A 250 -3.26 -7.65 19.95
C TRP A 250 -3.41 -7.48 21.46
N ILE A 251 -4.65 -7.36 21.94
CA ILE A 251 -4.96 -7.36 23.38
C ILE A 251 -4.79 -8.78 23.92
N ASN A 252 -4.14 -8.91 25.08
CA ASN A 252 -3.95 -10.20 25.77
C ASN A 252 -3.24 -11.29 24.95
N ASP A 253 -2.61 -10.95 23.87
CA ASP A 253 -1.79 -11.89 23.10
C ASP A 253 -0.31 -11.70 23.46
N THR A 254 0.33 -12.78 23.88
CA THR A 254 1.76 -12.82 24.21
C THR A 254 2.64 -13.16 23.01
N LYS A 255 2.04 -13.52 21.88
CA LYS A 255 2.78 -13.78 20.64
C LYS A 255 3.48 -12.53 20.15
N ARG A 256 4.73 -12.69 19.81
CA ARG A 256 5.61 -11.63 19.28
C ARG A 256 6.45 -12.17 18.14
N GLY A 257 7.07 -11.26 17.39
CA GLY A 257 7.99 -11.59 16.30
C GLY A 257 7.29 -11.76 14.95
N ASN A 258 7.91 -12.53 14.07
CA ASN A 258 7.49 -12.63 12.67
C ASN A 258 6.35 -13.61 12.45
N ASN A 259 5.38 -13.24 11.64
CA ASN A 259 4.30 -14.09 11.13
C ASN A 259 4.37 -14.12 9.58
N TYR A 260 4.40 -15.32 9.02
CA TYR A 260 4.54 -15.56 7.59
C TYR A 260 3.23 -15.94 6.89
N GLN A 261 2.09 -15.93 7.58
CA GLN A 261 0.80 -16.15 6.93
C GLN A 261 0.52 -15.07 5.89
N LEU A 262 -0.20 -15.46 4.84
CA LEU A 262 -0.66 -14.50 3.83
C LEU A 262 -1.81 -13.66 4.39
N VAL A 263 -1.71 -12.36 4.24
CA VAL A 263 -2.75 -11.39 4.58
C VAL A 263 -2.99 -10.47 3.39
N SER A 264 -4.25 -10.24 3.07
CA SER A 264 -4.68 -9.26 2.07
C SER A 264 -5.52 -8.18 2.73
N PHE A 265 -5.55 -6.98 2.18
CA PHE A 265 -6.37 -5.89 2.73
C PHE A 265 -7.86 -6.18 2.77
N VAL A 266 -8.37 -7.07 1.92
CA VAL A 266 -9.75 -7.54 2.03
C VAL A 266 -10.02 -8.29 3.35
N ASP A 267 -8.97 -8.74 4.05
CA ASP A 267 -9.05 -9.48 5.31
C ASP A 267 -9.19 -8.55 6.54
N PHE A 268 -8.91 -7.24 6.38
CA PHE A 268 -8.89 -6.30 7.49
C PHE A 268 -10.28 -6.06 8.07
N ALA A 269 -11.28 -5.77 7.24
CA ALA A 269 -12.66 -5.56 7.67
C ALA A 269 -13.23 -6.76 8.45
N PRO A 270 -13.21 -8.00 7.94
CA PRO A 270 -13.66 -9.14 8.70
C PRO A 270 -12.84 -9.41 9.96
N THR A 271 -11.55 -9.06 9.98
CA THR A 271 -10.68 -9.20 11.15
C THR A 271 -11.07 -8.25 12.27
N VAL A 272 -11.35 -6.98 11.95
CA VAL A 272 -11.79 -6.00 12.95
C VAL A 272 -13.12 -6.41 13.57
N LEU A 273 -14.08 -6.84 12.77
CA LEU A 273 -15.39 -7.31 13.30
C LEU A 273 -15.24 -8.55 14.18
N ASP A 274 -14.42 -9.53 13.78
CA ASP A 274 -14.15 -10.71 14.60
C ASP A 274 -13.44 -10.34 15.93
N ALA A 275 -12.49 -9.40 15.88
CA ALA A 275 -11.79 -8.91 17.07
C ALA A 275 -12.72 -8.15 18.02
N ALA A 276 -13.69 -7.44 17.48
CA ALA A 276 -14.76 -6.79 18.24
C ALA A 276 -15.87 -7.78 18.70
N ASN A 277 -15.74 -9.08 18.38
CA ASN A 277 -16.75 -10.11 18.64
C ASN A 277 -18.12 -9.77 18.03
N LEU A 278 -18.11 -9.19 16.82
CA LEU A 278 -19.31 -8.82 16.09
C LEU A 278 -19.61 -9.82 14.98
N LYS A 279 -20.90 -10.12 14.79
CA LYS A 279 -21.35 -10.97 13.70
C LYS A 279 -21.23 -10.18 12.38
N ARG A 280 -20.70 -10.84 11.36
CA ARG A 280 -20.67 -10.33 9.99
C ARG A 280 -22.07 -10.37 9.41
N GLU A 281 -22.67 -9.24 9.15
CA GLU A 281 -23.99 -9.14 8.54
C GLU A 281 -23.92 -9.04 7.00
N PHE A 282 -22.75 -8.68 6.47
CA PHE A 282 -22.52 -8.49 5.03
C PHE A 282 -21.42 -9.45 4.52
N PRO A 283 -21.52 -9.96 3.29
CA PRO A 283 -20.50 -10.86 2.74
C PRO A 283 -19.21 -10.07 2.44
N PHE A 284 -18.10 -10.51 3.04
CA PHE A 284 -16.75 -10.09 2.70
C PHE A 284 -16.09 -11.12 1.76
N GLU A 285 -15.19 -10.65 0.90
CA GLU A 285 -14.30 -11.54 0.11
C GLU A 285 -13.03 -11.89 0.89
N GLY A 286 -12.81 -11.18 1.99
CA GLY A 286 -11.73 -11.41 2.92
C GLY A 286 -12.00 -12.50 3.95
N VAL A 287 -10.91 -12.98 4.54
CA VAL A 287 -10.90 -13.98 5.62
C VAL A 287 -10.21 -13.37 6.83
N SER A 288 -10.85 -13.43 7.99
CA SER A 288 -10.25 -12.91 9.22
C SER A 288 -8.93 -13.60 9.56
N PHE A 289 -7.92 -12.80 9.90
CA PHE A 289 -6.62 -13.28 10.42
C PHE A 289 -6.48 -13.10 11.95
N PHE A 290 -7.58 -12.76 12.64
CA PHE A 290 -7.58 -12.57 14.10
C PHE A 290 -7.16 -13.84 14.85
N LYS A 291 -7.59 -15.02 14.36
CA LYS A 291 -7.17 -16.31 14.94
C LYS A 291 -6.20 -17.00 14.01
N LYS A 292 -6.61 -17.96 13.25
CA LYS A 292 -5.82 -18.65 12.23
C LYS A 292 -6.47 -18.42 10.87
N ASN A 293 -5.67 -17.89 9.94
CA ASN A 293 -6.07 -17.68 8.55
C ASN A 293 -5.60 -18.86 7.70
N ASN A 294 -6.47 -19.38 6.85
CA ASN A 294 -6.17 -20.46 5.91
C ASN A 294 -6.08 -19.92 4.46
N ARG A 295 -5.67 -18.66 4.28
CA ARG A 295 -5.48 -18.07 2.95
C ARG A 295 -4.31 -18.74 2.24
N SER A 296 -4.58 -19.35 1.09
CA SER A 296 -3.55 -19.99 0.27
C SER A 296 -2.97 -19.06 -0.78
N TYR A 297 -3.74 -18.04 -1.20
CA TYR A 297 -3.34 -17.11 -2.27
C TYR A 297 -3.77 -15.69 -1.97
N VAL A 298 -2.99 -14.73 -2.47
CA VAL A 298 -3.34 -13.31 -2.55
C VAL A 298 -3.42 -12.89 -4.00
N TYR A 299 -4.44 -12.09 -4.32
CA TYR A 299 -4.69 -11.58 -5.66
C TYR A 299 -4.55 -10.07 -5.70
N ALA A 300 -4.05 -9.55 -6.82
CA ALA A 300 -4.01 -8.11 -7.06
C ALA A 300 -4.30 -7.77 -8.53
N ALA A 301 -4.78 -6.54 -8.72
CA ALA A 301 -5.12 -5.99 -10.01
C ALA A 301 -4.51 -4.59 -10.20
N SER A 302 -4.08 -4.31 -11.42
CA SER A 302 -3.65 -3.00 -11.87
C SER A 302 -4.28 -2.76 -13.25
N ASP A 303 -5.17 -1.76 -13.31
CA ASP A 303 -5.88 -1.43 -14.56
C ASP A 303 -5.51 0.01 -15.00
N ARG A 304 -6.41 0.98 -14.90
CA ARG A 304 -6.10 2.36 -15.24
C ARG A 304 -5.67 3.13 -14.00
N PHE A 305 -4.45 3.66 -14.03
CA PHE A 305 -3.95 4.56 -13.00
C PHE A 305 -3.66 5.92 -13.61
N ASP A 306 -4.32 6.94 -13.09
CA ASP A 306 -4.32 8.29 -13.64
C ASP A 306 -4.68 8.26 -15.15
N GLU A 307 -3.83 8.78 -16.04
CA GLU A 307 -4.00 8.75 -17.50
C GLU A 307 -3.53 7.45 -18.16
N ALA A 308 -2.87 6.56 -17.42
CA ALA A 308 -2.24 5.38 -17.99
C ALA A 308 -3.10 4.13 -17.82
N THR A 309 -3.49 3.53 -18.94
CA THR A 309 -4.28 2.30 -18.96
C THR A 309 -3.40 1.08 -19.17
N ASP A 310 -3.63 0.06 -18.37
CA ASP A 310 -3.09 -1.29 -18.54
C ASP A 310 -4.12 -2.31 -18.03
N ILE A 311 -3.85 -3.58 -18.20
CA ILE A 311 -4.61 -4.68 -17.60
C ILE A 311 -3.62 -5.70 -17.08
N ARG A 312 -3.44 -5.73 -15.76
CA ARG A 312 -2.53 -6.68 -15.14
C ARG A 312 -3.21 -7.36 -13.96
N ARG A 313 -2.89 -8.62 -13.76
CA ARG A 313 -3.36 -9.43 -12.62
C ARG A 313 -2.18 -10.15 -12.00
N SER A 314 -2.21 -10.37 -10.73
CA SER A 314 -1.22 -11.22 -10.07
C SER A 314 -1.87 -12.13 -9.04
N ILE A 315 -1.23 -13.26 -8.85
CA ILE A 315 -1.51 -14.23 -7.79
C ILE A 315 -0.19 -14.63 -7.14
N THR A 316 -0.18 -14.74 -5.81
CA THR A 316 0.96 -15.26 -5.06
C THR A 316 0.51 -16.19 -3.95
N ASP A 317 1.32 -17.24 -3.70
CA ASP A 317 1.23 -18.13 -2.54
C ASP A 317 2.21 -17.73 -1.43
N GLY A 318 2.87 -16.56 -1.58
CA GLY A 318 3.90 -16.04 -0.69
C GLY A 318 5.32 -16.56 -1.00
N LYS A 319 5.45 -17.59 -1.82
CA LYS A 319 6.73 -18.11 -2.29
C LYS A 319 6.95 -17.82 -3.78
N PHE A 320 5.92 -18.10 -4.59
CA PHE A 320 5.91 -17.80 -6.02
C PHE A 320 4.81 -16.80 -6.33
N LYS A 321 5.06 -16.01 -7.38
CA LYS A 321 4.10 -15.05 -7.91
C LYS A 321 4.03 -15.15 -9.40
N LEU A 322 2.82 -15.26 -9.91
CA LEU A 322 2.50 -15.19 -11.32
C LEU A 322 1.84 -13.86 -11.64
N ILE A 323 2.33 -13.19 -12.68
CA ILE A 323 1.74 -11.96 -13.22
C ILE A 323 1.22 -12.25 -14.62
N TYR A 324 -0.03 -11.87 -14.90
CA TYR A 324 -0.64 -11.85 -16.20
C TYR A 324 -0.71 -10.42 -16.74
N ASN A 325 -0.22 -10.21 -17.96
CA ASN A 325 -0.28 -8.95 -18.69
C ASN A 325 -1.31 -9.07 -19.83
N GLY A 326 -2.45 -8.40 -19.67
CA GLY A 326 -3.54 -8.41 -20.66
C GLY A 326 -3.18 -7.73 -21.97
N ASP A 327 -2.43 -6.63 -21.89
CA ASP A 327 -1.86 -5.94 -23.06
C ASP A 327 -0.33 -6.18 -23.11
N THR A 328 0.13 -6.83 -24.16
CA THR A 328 1.56 -7.10 -24.40
C THR A 328 2.21 -6.17 -25.42
N SER A 329 1.43 -5.29 -26.04
CA SER A 329 1.87 -4.35 -27.07
C SER A 329 2.38 -3.02 -26.53
N SER A 330 2.28 -2.82 -25.22
CA SER A 330 2.69 -1.61 -24.53
C SER A 330 3.76 -1.90 -23.46
N PRO A 331 4.57 -0.91 -23.07
CA PRO A 331 5.60 -1.06 -22.02
C PRO A 331 5.02 -1.52 -20.68
N VAL A 332 5.89 -2.11 -19.84
CA VAL A 332 5.60 -2.25 -18.40
C VAL A 332 5.46 -0.87 -17.77
N TYR A 333 6.39 0.03 -18.09
CA TYR A 333 6.30 1.44 -17.70
C TYR A 333 5.10 2.12 -18.36
N LYS A 334 4.35 2.81 -17.53
CA LYS A 334 3.28 3.70 -17.99
C LYS A 334 3.64 5.14 -17.61
N SER A 335 3.71 6.01 -18.60
CA SER A 335 4.02 7.41 -18.40
C SER A 335 2.89 8.11 -17.64
N VAL A 336 3.15 8.46 -16.39
CA VAL A 336 2.25 9.23 -15.53
C VAL A 336 2.91 10.57 -15.22
N ARG A 337 2.24 11.69 -15.54
CA ARG A 337 2.78 13.03 -15.34
C ARG A 337 3.10 13.31 -13.89
N TYR A 338 2.29 12.80 -12.98
CA TYR A 338 2.47 13.04 -11.56
C TYR A 338 3.81 12.49 -11.07
N SER A 339 4.15 11.25 -11.45
CA SER A 339 5.42 10.62 -11.07
C SER A 339 6.66 11.27 -11.72
N LYS A 340 6.50 11.96 -12.88
CA LYS A 340 7.59 12.66 -13.58
C LYS A 340 8.14 13.89 -12.83
N GLN A 341 7.49 14.31 -11.76
CA GLN A 341 8.01 15.37 -10.90
C GLN A 341 9.20 14.89 -10.06
N MET A 342 9.29 13.58 -9.81
CA MET A 342 10.38 12.97 -9.05
C MET A 342 11.70 12.98 -9.85
N GLN A 343 12.80 13.36 -9.23
CA GLN A 343 14.12 13.38 -9.88
C GLN A 343 14.53 12.00 -10.40
N THR A 344 14.23 10.94 -9.66
CA THR A 344 14.45 9.55 -10.10
C THR A 344 13.82 9.28 -11.46
N MET A 345 12.56 9.71 -11.68
CA MET A 345 11.92 9.55 -13.00
C MET A 345 12.56 10.39 -14.08
N GLN A 346 12.97 11.63 -13.76
CA GLN A 346 13.66 12.51 -14.72
C GLN A 346 15.00 11.93 -15.16
N VAL A 347 15.74 11.31 -14.23
CA VAL A 347 16.99 10.60 -14.55
C VAL A 347 16.71 9.40 -15.45
N LEU A 348 15.72 8.57 -15.12
CA LEU A 348 15.37 7.41 -15.94
C LEU A 348 14.90 7.80 -17.35
N ASP A 349 14.05 8.83 -17.48
CA ASP A 349 13.61 9.37 -18.78
C ASP A 349 14.80 9.93 -19.59
N SER A 350 15.81 10.53 -18.95
CA SER A 350 17.04 11.03 -19.61
C SER A 350 17.90 9.86 -20.11
N LEU A 351 18.13 8.87 -19.28
CA LEU A 351 18.90 7.67 -19.64
C LEU A 351 18.22 6.88 -20.76
N GLU A 352 16.88 6.80 -20.76
CA GLU A 352 16.12 6.14 -21.85
C GLU A 352 16.35 6.88 -23.18
N LYS A 353 16.20 8.21 -23.20
CA LYS A 353 16.42 9.03 -24.41
C LYS A 353 17.83 8.89 -24.98
N ASN A 354 18.83 8.73 -24.13
CA ASN A 354 20.23 8.57 -24.51
C ASN A 354 20.61 7.10 -24.80
N SER A 355 19.69 6.13 -24.61
CA SER A 355 19.99 4.68 -24.71
C SER A 355 21.05 4.20 -23.70
N GLU A 356 21.08 4.81 -22.51
CA GLU A 356 22.05 4.56 -21.43
C GLU A 356 21.43 3.77 -20.26
N LEU A 357 20.18 3.32 -20.37
CA LEU A 357 19.54 2.50 -19.36
C LEU A 357 20.25 1.15 -19.21
N ASN A 358 20.35 0.68 -17.96
CA ASN A 358 20.75 -0.70 -17.71
C ASN A 358 19.69 -1.70 -18.26
N ASN A 359 20.06 -2.97 -18.40
CA ASN A 359 19.20 -4.01 -18.97
C ASN A 359 17.83 -4.12 -18.28
N PHE A 360 17.80 -3.91 -16.97
CA PHE A 360 16.56 -3.98 -16.19
C PHE A 360 15.57 -2.89 -16.63
N PHE A 361 15.98 -1.62 -16.61
CA PHE A 361 15.11 -0.51 -17.00
C PHE A 361 14.89 -0.46 -18.51
N SER A 362 15.84 -0.90 -19.35
CA SER A 362 15.60 -1.07 -20.78
C SER A 362 14.41 -2.00 -21.05
N ASN A 363 14.31 -3.12 -20.30
CA ASN A 363 13.15 -4.01 -20.39
C ASN A 363 11.86 -3.37 -19.86
N TRP A 364 11.95 -2.54 -18.81
CA TRP A 364 10.80 -1.86 -18.22
C TRP A 364 10.20 -0.79 -19.14
N PHE A 365 11.05 -0.10 -19.92
CA PHE A 365 10.65 0.85 -20.97
C PHE A 365 10.36 0.19 -22.34
N SER A 366 10.72 -1.06 -22.51
CA SER A 366 10.53 -1.78 -23.78
C SER A 366 9.08 -1.73 -24.25
N LYS A 367 8.88 -1.53 -25.56
CA LYS A 367 7.56 -1.45 -26.20
C LYS A 367 6.72 -2.72 -26.08
N ARG A 368 7.28 -3.81 -25.60
CA ARG A 368 6.60 -5.09 -25.41
C ARG A 368 6.93 -5.68 -24.06
N LYS A 369 5.96 -6.39 -23.48
CA LYS A 369 6.11 -7.15 -22.24
C LYS A 369 5.62 -8.59 -22.43
N ASN A 370 6.12 -9.50 -21.61
CA ASN A 370 5.70 -10.89 -21.64
C ASN A 370 4.22 -11.03 -21.24
N ARG A 371 3.50 -11.99 -21.83
CA ARG A 371 2.11 -12.31 -21.45
C ARG A 371 2.03 -12.77 -19.99
N PHE A 372 3.01 -13.56 -19.56
CA PHE A 372 3.13 -14.04 -18.20
C PHE A 372 4.54 -13.79 -17.67
N GLU A 373 4.63 -13.51 -16.37
CA GLU A 373 5.86 -13.40 -15.64
C GLU A 373 5.74 -14.25 -14.37
N LEU A 374 6.75 -15.08 -14.07
CA LEU A 374 6.79 -15.94 -12.89
C LEU A 374 8.04 -15.63 -12.07
N TYR A 375 7.88 -15.43 -10.77
CA TYR A 375 8.98 -15.09 -9.86
C TYR A 375 8.94 -15.95 -8.59
N GLU A 376 10.11 -16.32 -8.03
CA GLU A 376 10.26 -16.91 -6.70
C GLU A 376 10.48 -15.78 -5.69
N VAL A 377 9.40 -15.09 -5.31
CA VAL A 377 9.44 -13.84 -4.51
C VAL A 377 10.03 -14.03 -3.10
N SER A 378 10.07 -15.24 -2.59
CA SER A 378 10.75 -15.58 -1.34
C SER A 378 12.27 -15.44 -1.40
N LYS A 379 12.87 -15.45 -2.60
CA LYS A 379 14.30 -15.29 -2.86
C LYS A 379 14.65 -14.09 -3.72
N ASP A 380 13.68 -13.61 -4.50
CA ASP A 380 13.82 -12.53 -5.46
C ASP A 380 12.72 -11.47 -5.20
N TYR A 381 12.84 -10.77 -4.07
CA TYR A 381 11.89 -9.72 -3.68
C TYR A 381 11.72 -8.64 -4.75
N TYR A 382 12.79 -8.33 -5.48
CA TYR A 382 12.74 -7.33 -6.54
C TYR A 382 12.25 -7.86 -7.89
N GLU A 383 11.96 -9.17 -7.98
CA GLU A 383 11.41 -9.79 -9.20
C GLU A 383 12.26 -9.48 -10.45
N LEU A 384 13.58 -9.72 -10.31
CA LEU A 384 14.56 -9.45 -11.37
C LEU A 384 14.69 -10.62 -12.35
N ASN A 385 14.36 -11.86 -11.91
CA ASN A 385 14.58 -13.08 -12.65
C ASN A 385 13.24 -13.73 -13.03
N ASN A 386 12.74 -13.46 -14.24
CA ASN A 386 11.51 -14.08 -14.74
C ASN A 386 11.74 -15.56 -15.09
N LEU A 387 11.06 -16.44 -14.36
CA LEU A 387 11.19 -17.90 -14.46
C LEU A 387 10.21 -18.53 -15.44
N VAL A 388 9.35 -17.79 -16.12
CA VAL A 388 8.25 -18.29 -16.95
C VAL A 388 8.71 -19.26 -18.06
N SER A 389 9.91 -19.06 -18.60
CA SER A 389 10.49 -19.92 -19.65
C SER A 389 11.34 -21.06 -19.11
N ASN A 390 11.51 -21.18 -17.80
CA ASN A 390 12.31 -22.23 -17.18
C ASN A 390 11.44 -23.47 -16.89
N THR A 391 11.69 -24.54 -17.62
CA THR A 391 10.91 -25.80 -17.55
C THR A 391 10.85 -26.42 -16.17
N LYS A 392 11.83 -26.17 -15.29
CA LYS A 392 11.79 -26.62 -13.89
C LYS A 392 10.60 -26.09 -13.09
N TYR A 393 10.03 -24.97 -13.49
CA TYR A 393 8.92 -24.30 -12.80
C TYR A 393 7.58 -24.48 -13.54
N SER A 394 7.50 -25.32 -14.58
CA SER A 394 6.28 -25.51 -15.39
C SER A 394 5.06 -25.93 -14.56
N GLN A 395 5.24 -26.83 -13.58
CA GLN A 395 4.15 -27.27 -12.71
C GLN A 395 3.63 -26.13 -11.82
N ILE A 396 4.53 -25.29 -11.30
CA ILE A 396 4.19 -24.14 -10.48
C ILE A 396 3.44 -23.08 -11.33
N TYR A 397 3.95 -22.82 -12.53
CA TYR A 397 3.32 -21.93 -13.50
C TYR A 397 1.89 -22.36 -13.82
N GLU A 398 1.67 -23.62 -14.21
CA GLU A 398 0.32 -24.13 -14.54
C GLU A 398 -0.60 -24.14 -13.30
N SER A 399 -0.08 -24.48 -12.11
CA SER A 399 -0.85 -24.44 -10.88
C SER A 399 -1.35 -23.03 -10.56
N LEU A 400 -0.48 -22.01 -10.58
CA LEU A 400 -0.87 -20.63 -10.29
C LEU A 400 -1.77 -20.03 -11.37
N LYS A 401 -1.59 -20.43 -12.62
CA LYS A 401 -2.41 -19.99 -13.75
C LYS A 401 -3.83 -20.56 -13.70
N HIS A 402 -4.01 -21.72 -13.10
CA HIS A 402 -5.31 -22.38 -12.96
C HIS A 402 -6.16 -21.73 -11.85
N GLN A 403 -5.55 -21.11 -10.84
CA GLN A 403 -6.22 -20.38 -9.75
C GLN A 403 -6.75 -19.02 -10.23
#